data_0513ba1ada1aad3bbda07b602d5137f9
#
_entry.id   0513ba1ada1aad3bbda07b602d5137f9
#
_cell.length_a   1.000
_cell.length_b   1.000
_cell.length_c   1.000
_cell.angle_alpha   90.00
_cell.angle_beta   90.00
_cell.angle_gamma   90.00
#
_symmetry.space_group_name_H-M   'P 1'
#
loop_
_entity.id
_entity.type
_entity.pdbx_description
1 polymer ?
#
loop_
_entity_poly.entity_id
_entity_poly.type
_entity_poly.pdbx_seq_one_letter_code
_entity_poly.pdbx_strand_id
1 'polypeptide(L)'
;LDFTSGVAVNALGHCHPHLVAALQEQATRLWHMSNLFKSPDGDRLAARLCEQSFADFVFFCNSGAEAMECAIKVARRYHAAKGHPERYRLVTFEGAFHGRTLGTLAATGSAKYLEGFGPPLDGFDQVPHGDLEAVKKAIGPQTAAILIEPVQGEGGVRSAPTAFFKSLRQLCDDNGLLLIFDEVQTGMGRTGDLFAYKRLGVTPDIMSLAKALGGGFPIGACLATAEAASGMTPGSHGSTFGGNPLAIAAANAVLDVMLKPGFFDHVQKMSLLLKQKLASVVDRYPAVLSEVRGEGLLVGVKAVVPSGDLVNALRDEKLLTVGAGDNVVRFLAPLIVNEAEVEQSVQMLDEVTTRPLGRSRPRHSSAKACTLAGSL
;
A
#
# COMPACT_ATOMS: atom_id res chain seq x y z
N LEU A 1 7.23 6.38 -20.36
CA LEU A 1 6.69 6.82 -19.07
C LEU A 1 6.52 5.64 -18.13
N ASP A 2 6.76 5.86 -16.82
CA ASP A 2 6.53 4.84 -15.78
C ASP A 2 5.33 5.24 -14.92
N PHE A 3 4.20 4.62 -15.19
CA PHE A 3 2.97 4.70 -14.40
C PHE A 3 2.73 3.43 -13.59
N THR A 4 3.80 2.65 -13.31
CA THR A 4 3.81 1.63 -12.27
C THR A 4 4.42 2.15 -10.98
N SER A 5 5.41 3.05 -11.09
CA SER A 5 6.24 3.53 -9.97
C SER A 5 6.74 2.39 -9.07
N GLY A 6 7.10 1.22 -9.66
CA GLY A 6 7.47 0.03 -8.89
C GLY A 6 6.34 -0.51 -8.00
N VAL A 7 5.10 -0.43 -8.45
CA VAL A 7 3.85 -0.70 -7.72
C VAL A 7 3.67 0.31 -6.57
N ALA A 8 3.60 1.61 -6.95
CA ALA A 8 3.42 2.76 -6.05
C ALA A 8 4.57 2.98 -5.02
N VAL A 9 5.77 2.50 -5.31
CA VAL A 9 6.96 2.68 -4.46
C VAL A 9 7.67 4.00 -4.75
N ASN A 10 7.96 4.28 -6.04
CA ASN A 10 8.72 5.45 -6.47
C ASN A 10 7.86 6.72 -6.52
N ALA A 11 7.36 7.14 -5.35
CA ALA A 11 6.43 8.26 -5.24
C ALA A 11 7.00 9.59 -5.77
N LEU A 12 8.30 9.79 -5.64
CA LEU A 12 9.01 10.98 -6.15
C LEU A 12 9.65 10.75 -7.52
N GLY A 13 9.23 9.71 -8.26
CA GLY A 13 9.86 9.31 -9.51
C GLY A 13 11.23 8.66 -9.30
N HIS A 14 11.92 8.39 -10.42
CA HIS A 14 13.25 7.78 -10.39
C HIS A 14 14.32 8.83 -10.10
N CYS A 15 15.27 8.48 -9.21
CA CYS A 15 16.46 9.29 -8.92
C CYS A 15 16.14 10.76 -8.56
N HIS A 16 15.14 10.98 -7.70
CA HIS A 16 14.83 12.34 -7.23
C HIS A 16 16.07 12.97 -6.58
N PRO A 17 16.52 14.18 -7.01
CA PRO A 17 17.82 14.75 -6.59
C PRO A 17 18.01 14.82 -5.08
N HIS A 18 16.98 15.25 -4.34
CA HIS A 18 17.05 15.36 -2.88
C HIS A 18 17.23 13.98 -2.21
N LEU A 19 16.52 12.96 -2.70
CA LEU A 19 16.64 11.59 -2.18
C LEU A 19 18.01 10.98 -2.50
N VAL A 20 18.50 11.18 -3.73
CA VAL A 20 19.84 10.73 -4.13
C VAL A 20 20.91 11.39 -3.26
N ALA A 21 20.85 12.70 -3.06
CA ALA A 21 21.80 13.43 -2.22
C ALA A 21 21.81 12.92 -0.76
N ALA A 22 20.63 12.70 -0.18
CA ALA A 22 20.51 12.17 1.19
C ALA A 22 21.12 10.76 1.32
N LEU A 23 20.89 9.90 0.35
CA LEU A 23 21.48 8.55 0.33
C LEU A 23 23.00 8.59 0.13
N GLN A 24 23.52 9.44 -0.78
CA GLN A 24 24.94 9.61 -1.02
C GLN A 24 25.65 10.13 0.25
N GLU A 25 25.08 11.13 0.92
CA GLU A 25 25.62 11.64 2.18
C GLU A 25 25.65 10.56 3.26
N GLN A 26 24.53 9.84 3.47
CA GLN A 26 24.47 8.79 4.48
C GLN A 26 25.37 7.60 4.16
N ALA A 27 25.56 7.27 2.87
CA ALA A 27 26.41 6.17 2.44
C ALA A 27 27.90 6.38 2.79
N THR A 28 28.34 7.61 3.00
CA THR A 28 29.71 7.95 3.46
C THR A 28 29.90 7.86 4.98
N ARG A 29 28.81 7.58 5.72
CA ARG A 29 28.80 7.52 7.19
C ARG A 29 28.56 6.10 7.68
N LEU A 30 27.40 5.88 8.27
CA LEU A 30 27.00 4.63 8.91
C LEU A 30 25.82 3.99 8.16
N TRP A 31 25.98 2.73 7.75
CA TRP A 31 24.94 2.01 7.00
C TRP A 31 23.99 1.23 7.92
N HIS A 32 24.53 0.68 9.00
CA HIS A 32 23.77 -0.14 9.93
C HIS A 32 24.25 0.10 11.36
N MET A 33 23.31 0.05 12.30
CA MET A 33 23.56 -0.01 13.73
C MET A 33 22.47 -0.86 14.38
N SER A 34 22.81 -1.52 15.48
CA SER A 34 21.84 -2.29 16.25
C SER A 34 20.82 -1.39 16.94
N ASN A 35 19.57 -1.89 17.05
CA ASN A 35 18.50 -1.27 17.84
C ASN A 35 18.82 -1.17 19.37
N LEU A 36 19.98 -1.69 19.78
CA LEU A 36 20.51 -1.46 21.13
C LEU A 36 21.04 -0.05 21.34
N PHE A 37 21.24 0.71 20.26
CA PHE A 37 21.79 2.07 20.31
C PHE A 37 20.75 3.08 19.79
N LYS A 38 20.84 4.31 20.28
CA LYS A 38 19.98 5.41 19.83
C LYS A 38 20.37 5.88 18.43
N SER A 39 19.37 6.13 17.62
CA SER A 39 19.50 6.71 16.28
C SER A 39 18.80 8.08 16.25
N PRO A 40 19.51 9.20 16.37
CA PRO A 40 18.87 10.52 16.37
C PRO A 40 18.03 10.79 15.12
N ASP A 41 18.48 10.32 13.95
CA ASP A 41 17.72 10.46 12.71
C ASP A 41 16.50 9.52 12.66
N GLY A 42 16.59 8.34 13.29
CA GLY A 42 15.48 7.44 13.49
C GLY A 42 14.42 8.03 14.42
N ASP A 43 14.86 8.60 15.56
CA ASP A 43 13.98 9.29 16.50
C ASP A 43 13.29 10.49 15.83
N ARG A 44 14.01 11.25 14.99
CA ARG A 44 13.46 12.36 14.20
C ARG A 44 12.40 11.88 13.22
N LEU A 45 12.64 10.77 12.50
CA LEU A 45 11.65 10.21 11.57
C LEU A 45 10.40 9.74 12.32
N ALA A 46 10.57 9.05 13.45
CA ALA A 46 9.46 8.61 14.29
C ALA A 46 8.63 9.80 14.80
N ALA A 47 9.27 10.83 15.31
CA ALA A 47 8.60 12.07 15.76
C ALA A 47 7.78 12.70 14.62
N ARG A 48 8.37 12.85 13.43
CA ARG A 48 7.67 13.39 12.25
C ARG A 48 6.44 12.57 11.85
N LEU A 49 6.55 11.24 11.87
CA LEU A 49 5.43 10.36 11.56
C LEU A 49 4.32 10.46 12.61
N CYS A 50 4.68 10.52 13.90
CA CYS A 50 3.70 10.73 14.98
C CYS A 50 3.03 12.11 14.88
N GLU A 51 3.78 13.19 14.67
CA GLU A 51 3.25 14.55 14.50
C GLU A 51 2.27 14.67 13.32
N GLN A 52 2.49 13.87 12.28
CA GLN A 52 1.66 13.85 11.08
C GLN A 52 0.50 12.85 11.15
N SER A 53 0.40 12.03 12.19
CA SER A 53 -0.60 10.97 12.29
C SER A 53 -1.30 10.96 13.67
N PHE A 54 -2.03 9.89 13.94
CA PHE A 54 -2.69 9.60 15.22
C PHE A 54 -1.75 8.86 16.19
N ALA A 55 -0.61 8.37 15.71
CA ALA A 55 0.22 7.41 16.42
C ALA A 55 1.11 8.08 17.47
N ASP A 56 1.35 7.33 18.55
CA ASP A 56 2.31 7.69 19.60
C ASP A 56 3.64 6.94 19.45
N PHE A 57 3.61 5.78 18.76
CA PHE A 57 4.76 4.90 18.57
C PHE A 57 4.94 4.47 17.12
N VAL A 58 6.21 4.30 16.72
CA VAL A 58 6.61 3.79 15.41
C VAL A 58 7.62 2.66 15.61
N PHE A 59 7.39 1.53 14.96
CA PHE A 59 8.37 0.46 14.79
C PHE A 59 8.82 0.42 13.34
N PHE A 60 10.13 0.55 13.08
CA PHE A 60 10.69 0.47 11.74
C PHE A 60 11.10 -0.95 11.36
N CYS A 61 10.84 -1.32 10.11
CA CYS A 61 11.21 -2.59 9.50
C CYS A 61 11.63 -2.36 8.03
N ASN A 62 11.69 -3.41 7.20
CA ASN A 62 12.28 -3.30 5.86
C ASN A 62 11.26 -3.42 4.73
N SER A 63 10.04 -3.81 5.02
CA SER A 63 9.00 -4.09 4.02
C SER A 63 7.59 -3.90 4.57
N GLY A 64 6.59 -3.83 3.66
CA GLY A 64 5.18 -3.84 4.05
C GLY A 64 4.76 -5.13 4.74
N ALA A 65 5.28 -6.28 4.30
CA ALA A 65 4.98 -7.55 4.95
C ALA A 65 5.44 -7.57 6.41
N GLU A 66 6.66 -7.07 6.70
CA GLU A 66 7.16 -6.97 8.08
C GLU A 66 6.36 -5.96 8.91
N ALA A 67 5.93 -4.84 8.31
CA ALA A 67 5.06 -3.88 8.98
C ALA A 67 3.71 -4.50 9.34
N MET A 68 3.14 -5.31 8.46
CA MET A 68 1.88 -6.03 8.70
C MET A 68 2.06 -7.15 9.75
N GLU A 69 3.16 -7.90 9.73
CA GLU A 69 3.48 -8.87 10.79
C GLU A 69 3.57 -8.19 12.16
N CYS A 70 4.17 -6.99 12.21
CA CYS A 70 4.20 -6.18 13.42
C CYS A 70 2.79 -5.79 13.86
N ALA A 71 1.95 -5.26 12.96
CA ALA A 71 0.57 -4.85 13.26
C ALA A 71 -0.28 -6.00 13.79
N ILE A 72 -0.20 -7.18 13.19
CA ILE A 72 -0.88 -8.41 13.65
C ILE A 72 -0.41 -8.78 15.07
N LYS A 73 0.90 -8.73 15.31
CA LYS A 73 1.48 -9.05 16.61
C LYS A 73 1.10 -8.03 17.68
N VAL A 74 1.07 -6.74 17.36
CA VAL A 74 0.61 -5.67 18.26
C VAL A 74 -0.83 -5.96 18.69
N ALA A 75 -1.74 -6.23 17.74
CA ALA A 75 -3.14 -6.50 18.06
C ALA A 75 -3.31 -7.74 18.96
N ARG A 76 -2.64 -8.83 18.64
CA ARG A 76 -2.71 -10.07 19.45
C ARG A 76 -2.14 -9.85 20.87
N ARG A 77 -1.02 -9.16 20.95
CA ARG A 77 -0.34 -8.94 22.22
C ARG A 77 -1.06 -7.93 23.11
N TYR A 78 -1.75 -6.95 22.54
CA TYR A 78 -2.62 -6.04 23.26
C TYR A 78 -3.66 -6.79 24.09
N HIS A 79 -4.40 -7.70 23.46
CA HIS A 79 -5.42 -8.48 24.16
C HIS A 79 -4.83 -9.45 25.18
N ALA A 80 -3.73 -10.14 24.83
CA ALA A 80 -3.05 -11.04 25.76
C ALA A 80 -2.55 -10.32 27.01
N ALA A 81 -1.99 -9.11 26.86
CA ALA A 81 -1.53 -8.31 28.01
C ALA A 81 -2.69 -7.80 28.88
N LYS A 82 -3.90 -7.69 28.31
CA LYS A 82 -5.12 -7.34 29.05
C LYS A 82 -5.83 -8.57 29.69
N GLY A 83 -5.22 -9.75 29.64
CA GLY A 83 -5.76 -10.97 30.20
C GLY A 83 -6.71 -11.74 29.30
N HIS A 84 -6.75 -11.42 28.00
CA HIS A 84 -7.60 -12.04 26.98
C HIS A 84 -6.77 -12.72 25.89
N PRO A 85 -5.89 -13.71 26.19
CA PRO A 85 -5.05 -14.37 25.19
C PRO A 85 -5.85 -15.16 24.13
N GLU A 86 -7.10 -15.49 24.41
CA GLU A 86 -8.03 -16.11 23.46
C GLU A 86 -8.44 -15.18 22.32
N ARG A 87 -8.28 -13.85 22.46
CA ARG A 87 -8.59 -12.85 21.44
C ARG A 87 -7.38 -12.64 20.52
N TYR A 88 -7.27 -13.46 19.48
CA TYR A 88 -6.14 -13.44 18.54
C TYR A 88 -6.56 -13.44 17.06
N ARG A 89 -7.85 -13.58 16.77
CA ARG A 89 -8.38 -13.62 15.40
C ARG A 89 -8.57 -12.22 14.83
N LEU A 90 -8.30 -12.06 13.55
CA LEU A 90 -8.49 -10.82 12.82
C LEU A 90 -9.54 -11.03 11.73
N VAL A 91 -10.51 -10.12 11.63
CA VAL A 91 -11.38 -10.05 10.46
C VAL A 91 -10.62 -9.37 9.33
N THR A 92 -10.56 -10.01 8.16
CA THR A 92 -9.89 -9.54 6.96
C THR A 92 -10.85 -9.58 5.76
N PHE A 93 -10.46 -9.07 4.59
CA PHE A 93 -11.38 -8.87 3.50
C PHE A 93 -10.91 -9.58 2.22
N GLU A 94 -11.86 -10.18 1.48
CA GLU A 94 -11.61 -10.75 0.17
C GLU A 94 -11.03 -9.71 -0.80
N GLY A 95 -10.04 -10.13 -1.57
CA GLY A 95 -9.32 -9.28 -2.51
C GLY A 95 -8.24 -8.41 -1.88
N ALA A 96 -7.99 -8.53 -0.56
CA ALA A 96 -6.90 -7.84 0.11
C ALA A 96 -5.52 -8.37 -0.30
N PHE A 97 -4.49 -7.52 -0.07
CA PHE A 97 -3.09 -7.92 -0.19
C PHE A 97 -2.27 -7.32 0.95
N HIS A 98 -1.85 -8.17 1.89
CA HIS A 98 -1.12 -7.74 3.09
C HIS A 98 0.35 -8.18 3.12
N GLY A 99 0.83 -8.90 2.12
CA GLY A 99 2.21 -9.37 2.03
C GLY A 99 2.36 -10.84 1.63
N ARG A 100 3.59 -11.34 1.71
CA ARG A 100 3.97 -12.69 1.25
C ARG A 100 4.64 -13.56 2.33
N THR A 101 4.69 -13.13 3.59
CA THR A 101 5.01 -14.01 4.71
C THR A 101 3.85 -14.95 5.00
N LEU A 102 4.06 -16.08 5.67
CA LEU A 102 2.97 -17.03 5.93
C LEU A 102 1.82 -16.41 6.73
N GLY A 103 2.12 -15.49 7.66
CA GLY A 103 1.09 -14.76 8.40
C GLY A 103 0.32 -13.78 7.53
N THR A 104 1.02 -12.96 6.74
CA THR A 104 0.35 -12.01 5.84
C THR A 104 -0.35 -12.68 4.65
N LEU A 105 0.11 -13.86 4.19
CA LEU A 105 -0.61 -14.68 3.23
C LEU A 105 -1.94 -15.19 3.80
N ALA A 106 -1.95 -15.63 5.06
CA ALA A 106 -3.17 -16.05 5.73
C ALA A 106 -4.15 -14.87 5.89
N ALA A 107 -3.65 -13.68 6.24
CA ALA A 107 -4.45 -12.46 6.30
C ALA A 107 -5.01 -12.04 4.92
N THR A 108 -4.24 -12.22 3.85
CA THR A 108 -4.66 -11.98 2.46
C THR A 108 -5.74 -12.96 2.01
N GLY A 109 -5.65 -14.23 2.43
CA GLY A 109 -6.66 -15.27 2.19
C GLY A 109 -6.87 -15.67 0.72
N SER A 110 -6.01 -15.23 -0.19
CA SER A 110 -6.13 -15.58 -1.62
C SER A 110 -5.65 -17.01 -1.88
N ALA A 111 -6.56 -17.87 -2.37
CA ALA A 111 -6.23 -19.25 -2.71
C ALA A 111 -5.04 -19.35 -3.67
N LYS A 112 -4.97 -18.44 -4.66
CA LYS A 112 -3.86 -18.37 -5.62
C LYS A 112 -2.49 -18.17 -4.95
N TYR A 113 -2.44 -17.38 -3.88
CA TYR A 113 -1.19 -17.07 -3.19
C TYR A 113 -0.85 -18.09 -2.10
N LEU A 114 -1.83 -18.86 -1.63
CA LEU A 114 -1.65 -19.93 -0.64
C LEU A 114 -1.29 -21.27 -1.27
N GLU A 115 -1.50 -21.43 -2.57
CA GLU A 115 -1.29 -22.69 -3.27
C GLU A 115 0.15 -23.21 -3.08
N GLY A 116 0.28 -24.43 -2.59
CA GLY A 116 1.58 -25.09 -2.38
C GLY A 116 2.34 -24.73 -1.10
N PHE A 117 1.82 -23.79 -0.26
CA PHE A 117 2.48 -23.37 0.98
C PHE A 117 1.93 -24.03 2.25
N GLY A 118 1.13 -25.10 2.10
CA GLY A 118 0.53 -25.81 3.23
C GLY A 118 -0.73 -25.13 3.77
N PRO A 119 -1.24 -25.56 4.94
CA PRO A 119 -2.42 -24.92 5.51
C PRO A 119 -2.08 -23.49 5.93
N PRO A 120 -3.02 -22.54 5.71
CA PRO A 120 -2.82 -21.17 6.18
C PRO A 120 -2.70 -21.12 7.70
N LEU A 121 -1.94 -20.13 8.20
CA LEU A 121 -1.92 -19.84 9.63
C LEU A 121 -3.33 -19.52 10.12
N ASP A 122 -3.79 -20.17 11.19
CA ASP A 122 -5.08 -19.87 11.81
C ASP A 122 -5.11 -18.46 12.44
N GLY A 123 -6.34 -17.94 12.61
CA GLY A 123 -6.58 -16.65 13.24
C GLY A 123 -6.95 -15.53 12.28
N PHE A 124 -7.47 -15.87 11.10
CA PHE A 124 -7.98 -14.90 10.14
C PHE A 124 -9.37 -15.32 9.64
N ASP A 125 -10.34 -14.42 9.78
CA ASP A 125 -11.72 -14.60 9.36
C ASP A 125 -11.99 -13.69 8.17
N GLN A 126 -11.98 -14.26 6.96
CA GLN A 126 -12.14 -13.51 5.73
C GLN A 126 -13.60 -13.28 5.40
N VAL A 127 -13.96 -12.04 5.05
CA VAL A 127 -15.32 -11.62 4.68
C VAL A 127 -15.32 -10.85 3.36
N PRO A 128 -16.45 -10.78 2.63
CA PRO A 128 -16.57 -9.96 1.43
C PRO A 128 -16.28 -8.49 1.72
N HIS A 129 -15.52 -7.82 0.83
CA HIS A 129 -15.19 -6.41 0.95
C HIS A 129 -16.43 -5.53 0.80
N GLY A 130 -16.68 -4.65 1.77
CA GLY A 130 -17.84 -3.75 1.78
C GLY A 130 -19.12 -4.35 2.39
N ASP A 131 -19.11 -5.61 2.83
CA ASP A 131 -20.26 -6.26 3.46
C ASP A 131 -20.19 -6.13 4.99
N LEU A 132 -20.90 -5.12 5.54
CA LEU A 132 -20.93 -4.86 6.98
C LEU A 132 -21.62 -5.99 7.77
N GLU A 133 -22.62 -6.66 7.20
CA GLU A 133 -23.34 -7.75 7.88
C GLU A 133 -22.46 -8.99 7.98
N ALA A 134 -21.65 -9.27 6.97
CA ALA A 134 -20.64 -10.32 7.05
C ALA A 134 -19.59 -10.02 8.14
N VAL A 135 -19.13 -8.76 8.25
CA VAL A 135 -18.22 -8.34 9.34
C VAL A 135 -18.86 -8.59 10.72
N LYS A 136 -20.11 -8.15 10.93
CA LYS A 136 -20.82 -8.36 12.21
C LYS A 136 -20.92 -9.83 12.59
N LYS A 137 -21.18 -10.70 11.61
CA LYS A 137 -21.26 -12.16 11.83
C LYS A 137 -19.92 -12.81 12.14
N ALA A 138 -18.83 -12.27 11.61
CA ALA A 138 -17.47 -12.77 11.84
C ALA A 138 -16.91 -12.36 13.21
N ILE A 139 -17.43 -11.29 13.81
CA ILE A 139 -17.01 -10.87 15.15
C ILE A 139 -17.51 -11.87 16.20
N GLY A 140 -16.57 -12.42 16.99
CA GLY A 140 -16.85 -13.37 18.05
C GLY A 140 -15.94 -13.17 19.27
N PRO A 141 -16.04 -14.04 20.28
CA PRO A 141 -15.25 -13.91 21.51
C PRO A 141 -13.72 -13.91 21.32
N GLN A 142 -13.27 -14.54 20.21
CA GLN A 142 -11.84 -14.64 19.88
C GLN A 142 -11.34 -13.50 18.97
N THR A 143 -12.22 -12.61 18.52
CA THR A 143 -11.83 -11.52 17.62
C THR A 143 -11.01 -10.47 18.38
N ALA A 144 -9.86 -10.13 17.83
CA ALA A 144 -8.93 -9.13 18.33
C ALA A 144 -9.01 -7.80 17.58
N ALA A 145 -9.15 -7.87 16.25
CA ALA A 145 -9.05 -6.69 15.40
C ALA A 145 -9.79 -6.87 14.06
N ILE A 146 -10.03 -5.74 13.40
CA ILE A 146 -10.39 -5.68 11.98
C ILE A 146 -9.20 -5.08 11.22
N LEU A 147 -8.77 -5.77 10.17
CA LEU A 147 -7.66 -5.35 9.30
C LEU A 147 -8.18 -5.07 7.90
N ILE A 148 -7.94 -3.84 7.39
CA ILE A 148 -8.45 -3.41 6.09
C ILE A 148 -7.48 -2.44 5.38
N GLU A 149 -7.44 -2.51 4.05
CA GLU A 149 -6.84 -1.47 3.20
C GLU A 149 -7.87 -0.36 2.95
N PRO A 150 -7.53 0.93 3.08
CA PRO A 150 -8.44 2.04 2.68
C PRO A 150 -8.90 1.95 1.22
N VAL A 151 -8.01 1.49 0.33
CA VAL A 151 -8.29 1.11 -1.05
C VAL A 151 -7.52 -0.17 -1.35
N GLN A 152 -8.19 -1.23 -1.74
CA GLN A 152 -7.56 -2.48 -2.16
C GLN A 152 -6.83 -2.29 -3.49
N GLY A 153 -5.52 -2.10 -3.46
CA GLY A 153 -4.74 -1.87 -4.67
C GLY A 153 -4.66 -3.10 -5.57
N GLU A 154 -4.27 -4.25 -5.02
CA GLU A 154 -4.12 -5.52 -5.75
C GLU A 154 -5.46 -6.16 -6.10
N GLY A 155 -6.50 -5.93 -5.31
CA GLY A 155 -7.86 -6.42 -5.54
C GLY A 155 -8.59 -5.74 -6.69
N GLY A 156 -7.96 -4.78 -7.37
CA GLY A 156 -8.53 -4.08 -8.52
C GLY A 156 -8.91 -2.63 -8.24
N VAL A 157 -8.15 -1.93 -7.41
CA VAL A 157 -8.39 -0.53 -7.01
C VAL A 157 -9.80 -0.34 -6.48
N ARG A 158 -10.17 -1.15 -5.49
CA ARG A 158 -11.51 -1.20 -4.92
C ARG A 158 -11.58 -0.37 -3.65
N SER A 159 -12.50 0.60 -3.63
CA SER A 159 -12.84 1.38 -2.43
C SER A 159 -14.20 0.93 -1.88
N ALA A 160 -14.41 1.16 -0.59
CA ALA A 160 -15.73 1.11 0.02
C ALA A 160 -16.20 2.54 0.38
N PRO A 161 -17.51 2.78 0.52
CA PRO A 161 -18.00 4.07 0.98
C PRO A 161 -17.45 4.47 2.36
N THR A 162 -17.22 5.76 2.59
CA THR A 162 -16.74 6.29 3.88
C THR A 162 -17.61 5.82 5.06
N ALA A 163 -18.93 5.69 4.85
CA ALA A 163 -19.86 5.19 5.85
C ALA A 163 -19.51 3.77 6.32
N PHE A 164 -19.01 2.91 5.42
CA PHE A 164 -18.55 1.57 5.79
C PHE A 164 -17.38 1.63 6.78
N PHE A 165 -16.36 2.45 6.51
CA PHE A 165 -15.22 2.63 7.42
C PHE A 165 -15.62 3.20 8.78
N LYS A 166 -16.56 4.16 8.80
CA LYS A 166 -17.14 4.68 10.06
C LYS A 166 -17.85 3.59 10.84
N SER A 167 -18.60 2.72 10.15
CA SER A 167 -19.24 1.56 10.79
C SER A 167 -18.25 0.54 11.31
N LEU A 168 -17.12 0.30 10.62
CA LEU A 168 -16.05 -0.57 11.13
C LEU A 168 -15.44 0.01 12.41
N ARG A 169 -15.20 1.33 12.46
CA ARG A 169 -14.69 1.99 13.67
C ARG A 169 -15.66 1.80 14.84
N GLN A 170 -16.95 2.06 14.62
CA GLN A 170 -17.98 1.88 15.65
C GLN A 170 -18.06 0.43 16.12
N LEU A 171 -18.01 -0.55 15.19
CA LEU A 171 -17.99 -1.97 15.56
C LEU A 171 -16.76 -2.33 16.40
N CYS A 172 -15.59 -1.76 16.09
CA CYS A 172 -14.40 -1.97 16.91
C CYS A 172 -14.59 -1.40 18.32
N ASP A 173 -15.10 -0.18 18.42
CA ASP A 173 -15.33 0.49 19.71
C ASP A 173 -16.36 -0.28 20.56
N ASP A 174 -17.47 -0.69 19.98
CA ASP A 174 -18.55 -1.42 20.67
C ASP A 174 -18.13 -2.81 21.16
N ASN A 175 -17.17 -3.44 20.50
CA ASN A 175 -16.71 -4.80 20.80
C ASN A 175 -15.31 -4.85 21.44
N GLY A 176 -14.69 -3.71 21.70
CA GLY A 176 -13.34 -3.62 22.24
C GLY A 176 -12.30 -4.26 21.31
N LEU A 177 -12.43 -4.06 19.98
CA LEU A 177 -11.49 -4.53 18.97
C LEU A 177 -10.56 -3.39 18.55
N LEU A 178 -9.40 -3.73 18.01
CA LEU A 178 -8.53 -2.76 17.35
C LEU A 178 -8.87 -2.64 15.86
N LEU A 179 -8.78 -1.43 15.31
CA LEU A 179 -8.88 -1.17 13.88
C LEU A 179 -7.48 -0.99 13.30
N ILE A 180 -7.12 -1.81 12.32
CA ILE A 180 -5.82 -1.77 11.64
C ILE A 180 -6.02 -1.33 10.20
N PHE A 181 -5.35 -0.23 9.80
CA PHE A 181 -5.29 0.16 8.41
C PHE A 181 -3.96 -0.25 7.77
N ASP A 182 -4.07 -1.03 6.69
CA ASP A 182 -2.94 -1.26 5.79
C ASP A 182 -2.84 -0.10 4.81
N GLU A 183 -1.99 0.85 5.13
CA GLU A 183 -1.66 1.99 4.26
C GLU A 183 -0.32 1.81 3.52
N VAL A 184 0.12 0.59 3.34
CA VAL A 184 1.35 0.27 2.59
C VAL A 184 1.28 0.79 1.16
N GLN A 185 0.11 0.77 0.53
CA GLN A 185 -0.08 1.31 -0.82
C GLN A 185 -0.80 2.66 -0.84
N THR A 186 -1.74 2.89 0.06
CA THR A 186 -2.59 4.09 0.10
C THR A 186 -1.94 5.28 0.79
N GLY A 187 -1.03 5.04 1.70
CA GLY A 187 -0.33 6.07 2.46
C GLY A 187 0.72 6.84 1.65
N MET A 188 1.39 7.74 2.34
CA MET A 188 2.48 8.56 1.80
C MET A 188 2.08 9.33 0.54
N GLY A 189 0.90 9.96 0.58
CA GLY A 189 0.45 10.87 -0.48
C GLY A 189 -0.32 10.23 -1.63
N ARG A 190 -0.32 8.90 -1.75
CA ARG A 190 -0.88 8.20 -2.91
C ARG A 190 -2.35 8.51 -3.15
N THR A 191 -3.16 8.69 -2.11
CA THR A 191 -4.59 9.00 -2.19
C THR A 191 -4.92 10.49 -2.17
N GLY A 192 -3.91 11.36 -2.21
CA GLY A 192 -4.08 12.81 -2.24
C GLY A 192 -3.90 13.54 -0.90
N ASP A 193 -3.78 12.79 0.19
CA ASP A 193 -3.38 13.25 1.52
C ASP A 193 -2.21 12.38 2.01
N LEU A 194 -1.45 12.84 3.01
CA LEU A 194 -0.30 12.07 3.51
C LEU A 194 -0.71 10.63 3.90
N PHE A 195 -1.87 10.49 4.54
CA PHE A 195 -2.47 9.20 4.91
C PHE A 195 -3.95 9.16 4.53
N ALA A 196 -4.39 8.03 3.98
CA ALA A 196 -5.75 7.84 3.49
C ALA A 196 -6.81 7.94 4.61
N TYR A 197 -6.47 7.52 5.83
CA TYR A 197 -7.38 7.58 6.98
C TYR A 197 -7.90 9.01 7.26
N LYS A 198 -7.09 10.04 7.00
CA LYS A 198 -7.48 11.45 7.18
C LYS A 198 -8.64 11.82 6.27
N ARG A 199 -8.59 11.37 5.02
CA ARG A 199 -9.63 11.60 4.03
C ARG A 199 -10.93 10.84 4.36
N LEU A 200 -10.81 9.64 4.92
CA LEU A 200 -11.95 8.86 5.39
C LEU A 200 -12.58 9.45 6.66
N GLY A 201 -11.87 10.28 7.41
CA GLY A 201 -12.31 10.80 8.71
C GLY A 201 -12.50 9.69 9.73
N VAL A 202 -11.69 8.63 9.65
CA VAL A 202 -11.74 7.45 10.53
C VAL A 202 -10.33 7.15 11.00
N THR A 203 -10.09 7.27 12.29
CA THR A 203 -8.78 7.04 12.88
C THR A 203 -8.62 5.57 13.27
N PRO A 204 -7.60 4.85 12.75
CA PRO A 204 -7.29 3.49 13.19
C PRO A 204 -6.49 3.51 14.50
N ASP A 205 -6.36 2.34 15.12
CA ASP A 205 -5.48 2.14 16.29
C ASP A 205 -4.05 1.77 15.87
N ILE A 206 -3.94 1.13 14.70
CA ILE A 206 -2.66 0.68 14.12
C ILE A 206 -2.67 0.98 12.63
N MET A 207 -1.53 1.41 12.08
CA MET A 207 -1.35 1.67 10.66
C MET A 207 0.00 1.14 10.17
N SER A 208 0.01 0.44 9.04
CA SER A 208 1.23 -0.03 8.40
C SER A 208 1.59 0.82 7.20
N LEU A 209 2.87 1.15 7.06
CA LEU A 209 3.46 1.92 5.95
C LEU A 209 4.63 1.17 5.33
N ALA A 210 4.88 1.37 4.04
CA ALA A 210 6.10 0.98 3.33
C ALA A 210 6.18 1.72 1.99
N LYS A 211 6.67 1.08 0.94
CA LYS A 211 6.66 1.57 -0.46
C LYS A 211 7.11 3.05 -0.56
N ALA A 212 6.16 3.95 -0.76
CA ALA A 212 6.41 5.38 -0.91
C ALA A 212 7.14 6.01 0.29
N LEU A 213 7.09 5.39 1.48
CA LEU A 213 7.85 5.85 2.66
C LEU A 213 9.36 5.95 2.37
N GLY A 214 9.90 4.99 1.60
CA GLY A 214 11.31 4.99 1.22
C GLY A 214 11.61 5.60 -0.15
N GLY A 215 10.56 5.92 -0.94
CA GLY A 215 10.72 6.49 -2.28
C GLY A 215 11.53 5.64 -3.25
N GLY A 216 11.64 4.35 -3.02
CA GLY A 216 12.47 3.38 -3.76
C GLY A 216 13.43 2.60 -2.86
N PHE A 217 13.80 3.14 -1.69
CA PHE A 217 14.62 2.43 -0.71
C PHE A 217 13.76 1.52 0.18
N PRO A 218 14.21 0.26 0.49
CA PRO A 218 13.44 -0.65 1.33
C PRO A 218 13.29 -0.14 2.77
N ILE A 219 12.06 0.14 3.17
CA ILE A 219 11.66 0.47 4.53
C ILE A 219 10.17 0.16 4.72
N GLY A 220 9.81 -0.24 5.92
CA GLY A 220 8.43 -0.32 6.40
C GLY A 220 8.33 0.30 7.79
N ALA A 221 7.13 0.63 8.20
CA ALA A 221 6.84 1.11 9.54
C ALA A 221 5.47 0.63 10.01
N CYS A 222 5.38 0.24 11.27
CA CYS A 222 4.13 0.00 11.97
C CYS A 222 3.94 1.13 12.98
N LEU A 223 2.85 1.86 12.85
CA LEU A 223 2.46 2.98 13.70
C LEU A 223 1.31 2.54 14.60
N ALA A 224 1.34 2.90 15.87
CA ALA A 224 0.29 2.53 16.81
C ALA A 224 0.04 3.61 17.86
N THR A 225 -1.19 3.66 18.38
CA THR A 225 -1.50 4.44 19.59
C THR A 225 -0.79 3.84 20.81
N ALA A 226 -0.58 4.64 21.85
CA ALA A 226 -0.03 4.17 23.11
C ALA A 226 -0.86 3.02 23.72
N GLU A 227 -2.18 3.11 23.59
CA GLU A 227 -3.10 2.08 24.04
C GLU A 227 -2.90 0.77 23.27
N ALA A 228 -2.91 0.79 21.95
CA ALA A 228 -2.71 -0.41 21.14
C ALA A 228 -1.32 -1.05 21.37
N ALA A 229 -0.29 -0.22 21.56
CA ALA A 229 1.08 -0.66 21.81
C ALA A 229 1.34 -1.12 23.26
N SER A 230 0.39 -0.95 24.20
CA SER A 230 0.60 -1.19 25.65
C SER A 230 1.04 -2.62 26.00
N GLY A 231 0.71 -3.60 25.15
CA GLY A 231 1.17 -4.98 25.29
C GLY A 231 2.60 -5.24 24.82
N MET A 232 3.21 -4.31 24.08
CA MET A 232 4.55 -4.49 23.51
C MET A 232 5.62 -4.16 24.55
N THR A 233 6.49 -5.12 24.81
CA THR A 233 7.60 -4.98 25.77
C THR A 233 8.93 -5.23 25.07
N PRO A 234 10.07 -4.74 25.61
CA PRO A 234 11.39 -5.04 25.07
C PRO A 234 11.56 -6.53 24.77
N GLY A 235 12.04 -6.87 23.59
CA GLY A 235 12.24 -8.25 23.14
C GLY A 235 11.00 -8.97 22.60
N SER A 236 9.80 -8.37 22.66
CA SER A 236 8.57 -9.01 22.13
C SER A 236 8.49 -9.00 20.59
N HIS A 237 9.17 -8.06 19.96
CA HIS A 237 9.33 -7.96 18.50
C HIS A 237 10.67 -7.30 18.17
N GLY A 238 11.18 -7.53 16.96
CA GLY A 238 12.45 -6.98 16.55
C GLY A 238 12.70 -7.14 15.03
N SER A 239 13.62 -6.36 14.52
CA SER A 239 14.14 -6.44 13.17
C SER A 239 15.62 -6.07 13.20
N THR A 240 16.50 -6.90 12.62
CA THR A 240 17.93 -6.61 12.56
C THR A 240 18.24 -5.36 11.75
N PHE A 241 17.64 -5.23 10.57
CA PHE A 241 17.89 -4.14 9.64
C PHE A 241 16.85 -3.00 9.71
N GLY A 242 15.74 -3.20 10.43
CA GLY A 242 14.69 -2.19 10.58
C GLY A 242 15.24 -0.92 11.23
N GLY A 243 14.97 0.23 10.62
CA GLY A 243 15.48 1.51 11.10
C GLY A 243 16.97 1.76 10.80
N ASN A 244 17.56 1.04 9.83
CA ASN A 244 18.95 1.31 9.44
C ASN A 244 19.12 2.74 8.92
N PRO A 245 20.29 3.36 9.13
CA PRO A 245 20.53 4.76 8.79
C PRO A 245 20.26 5.14 7.33
N LEU A 246 20.52 4.25 6.38
CA LEU A 246 20.25 4.52 4.96
C LEU A 246 18.74 4.60 4.68
N ALA A 247 17.97 3.66 5.21
CA ALA A 247 16.51 3.68 5.09
C ALA A 247 15.89 4.90 5.76
N ILE A 248 16.38 5.26 6.95
CA ILE A 248 15.94 6.44 7.70
C ILE A 248 16.26 7.73 6.93
N ALA A 249 17.46 7.84 6.34
CA ALA A 249 17.83 9.00 5.52
C ALA A 249 16.91 9.14 4.30
N ALA A 250 16.63 8.03 3.61
CA ALA A 250 15.71 8.02 2.49
C ALA A 250 14.30 8.48 2.89
N ALA A 251 13.74 7.94 3.98
CA ALA A 251 12.40 8.28 4.42
C ALA A 251 12.28 9.72 4.92
N ASN A 252 13.30 10.24 5.62
CA ASN A 252 13.34 11.66 5.99
C ASN A 252 13.36 12.56 4.75
N ALA A 253 14.16 12.23 3.72
CA ALA A 253 14.22 12.99 2.48
C ALA A 253 12.90 12.95 1.70
N VAL A 254 12.20 11.83 1.71
CA VAL A 254 10.84 11.72 1.13
C VAL A 254 9.88 12.67 1.85
N LEU A 255 9.85 12.67 3.18
CA LEU A 255 8.99 13.56 3.96
C LEU A 255 9.38 15.04 3.76
N ASP A 256 10.66 15.37 3.57
CA ASP A 256 11.09 16.74 3.27
C ASP A 256 10.46 17.29 1.99
N VAL A 257 10.22 16.43 1.02
CA VAL A 257 9.57 16.81 -0.24
C VAL A 257 8.05 16.84 -0.08
N MET A 258 7.47 15.79 0.51
CA MET A 258 6.02 15.66 0.60
C MET A 258 5.36 16.67 1.54
N LEU A 259 6.06 17.11 2.59
CA LEU A 259 5.52 18.08 3.55
C LEU A 259 5.71 19.55 3.11
N LYS A 260 6.25 19.80 1.92
CA LYS A 260 6.29 21.16 1.37
C LYS A 260 4.88 21.67 1.09
N PRO A 261 4.60 22.96 1.36
CA PRO A 261 3.32 23.58 1.01
C PRO A 261 2.98 23.35 -0.47
N GLY A 262 1.73 22.98 -0.76
CA GLY A 262 1.24 22.76 -2.12
C GLY A 262 1.52 21.38 -2.71
N PHE A 263 2.28 20.52 -2.05
CA PHE A 263 2.59 19.19 -2.60
C PHE A 263 1.33 18.34 -2.80
N PHE A 264 0.47 18.25 -1.78
CA PHE A 264 -0.78 17.47 -1.89
C PHE A 264 -1.82 18.15 -2.76
N ASP A 265 -1.84 19.48 -2.84
CA ASP A 265 -2.71 20.20 -3.79
C ASP A 265 -2.34 19.84 -5.24
N HIS A 266 -1.03 19.75 -5.53
CA HIS A 266 -0.56 19.26 -6.82
C HIS A 266 -1.00 17.82 -7.10
N VAL A 267 -0.86 16.90 -6.13
CA VAL A 267 -1.29 15.50 -6.28
C VAL A 267 -2.78 15.42 -6.57
N GLN A 268 -3.61 16.18 -5.84
CA GLN A 268 -5.06 16.22 -6.04
C GLN A 268 -5.42 16.77 -7.41
N LYS A 269 -4.77 17.85 -7.86
CA LYS A 269 -4.95 18.43 -9.19
C LYS A 269 -4.63 17.42 -10.30
N MET A 270 -3.48 16.75 -10.22
CA MET A 270 -3.06 15.74 -11.20
C MET A 270 -3.96 14.51 -11.19
N SER A 271 -4.42 14.10 -10.03
CA SER A 271 -5.39 13.02 -9.87
C SER A 271 -6.71 13.32 -10.59
N LEU A 272 -7.26 14.52 -10.36
CA LEU A 272 -8.50 14.93 -11.02
C LEU A 272 -8.35 14.96 -12.53
N LEU A 273 -7.26 15.57 -13.02
CA LEU A 273 -6.95 15.64 -14.44
C LEU A 273 -6.83 14.24 -15.06
N LEU A 274 -6.06 13.35 -14.45
CA LEU A 274 -5.87 11.97 -14.94
C LEU A 274 -7.21 11.23 -15.00
N LYS A 275 -7.99 11.25 -13.94
CA LYS A 275 -9.28 10.56 -13.88
C LYS A 275 -10.28 11.09 -14.92
N GLN A 276 -10.39 12.41 -15.09
CA GLN A 276 -11.27 13.03 -16.09
C GLN A 276 -10.87 12.61 -17.51
N LYS A 277 -9.58 12.66 -17.82
CA LYS A 277 -9.09 12.28 -19.15
C LYS A 277 -9.25 10.78 -19.42
N LEU A 278 -8.98 9.92 -18.44
CA LEU A 278 -9.22 8.47 -18.55
C LEU A 278 -10.71 8.16 -18.73
N ALA A 279 -11.61 8.82 -18.00
CA ALA A 279 -13.05 8.67 -18.18
C ALA A 279 -13.50 9.00 -19.60
N SER A 280 -12.96 10.07 -20.18
CA SER A 280 -13.23 10.41 -21.59
C SER A 280 -12.77 9.33 -22.59
N VAL A 281 -11.70 8.58 -22.29
CA VAL A 281 -11.28 7.43 -23.12
C VAL A 281 -12.25 6.26 -22.92
N VAL A 282 -12.65 5.98 -21.69
CA VAL A 282 -13.64 4.93 -21.38
C VAL A 282 -14.96 5.17 -22.14
N ASP A 283 -15.45 6.43 -22.15
CA ASP A 283 -16.69 6.80 -22.85
C ASP A 283 -16.58 6.59 -24.36
N ARG A 284 -15.40 6.79 -24.95
CA ARG A 284 -15.18 6.58 -26.39
C ARG A 284 -15.04 5.11 -26.78
N TYR A 285 -14.56 4.27 -25.87
CA TYR A 285 -14.23 2.86 -26.19
C TYR A 285 -14.89 1.88 -25.24
N PRO A 286 -16.23 1.86 -25.09
CA PRO A 286 -16.92 0.99 -24.12
C PRO A 286 -16.79 -0.50 -24.42
N ALA A 287 -16.38 -0.88 -25.66
CA ALA A 287 -16.07 -2.27 -26.00
C ALA A 287 -14.71 -2.77 -25.44
N VAL A 288 -13.84 -1.85 -25.01
CA VAL A 288 -12.49 -2.14 -24.50
C VAL A 288 -12.37 -1.83 -23.02
N LEU A 289 -12.97 -0.72 -22.57
CA LEU A 289 -12.88 -0.18 -21.21
C LEU A 289 -14.29 0.05 -20.65
N SER A 290 -14.47 -0.09 -19.34
CA SER A 290 -15.81 0.04 -18.72
C SER A 290 -15.89 1.03 -17.56
N GLU A 291 -14.79 1.31 -16.86
CA GLU A 291 -14.84 2.10 -15.62
C GLU A 291 -13.47 2.71 -15.30
N VAL A 292 -13.49 3.94 -14.74
CA VAL A 292 -12.34 4.53 -14.05
C VAL A 292 -12.66 4.62 -12.57
N ARG A 293 -11.78 4.12 -11.70
CA ARG A 293 -11.96 4.12 -10.24
C ARG A 293 -10.67 4.39 -9.49
N GLY A 294 -10.78 4.65 -8.20
CA GLY A 294 -9.65 4.87 -7.30
C GLY A 294 -9.61 6.25 -6.68
N GLU A 295 -8.63 6.46 -5.80
CA GLU A 295 -8.44 7.66 -5.01
C GLU A 295 -7.04 8.25 -5.24
N GLY A 296 -6.97 9.57 -5.34
CA GLY A 296 -5.70 10.24 -5.63
C GLY A 296 -5.08 9.70 -6.93
N LEU A 297 -3.78 9.45 -6.91
CA LEU A 297 -3.02 8.83 -7.99
C LEU A 297 -2.90 7.29 -7.84
N LEU A 298 -3.79 6.68 -7.10
CA LEU A 298 -4.07 5.24 -7.14
C LEU A 298 -5.30 5.05 -8.04
N VAL A 299 -5.08 4.98 -9.35
CA VAL A 299 -6.14 4.96 -10.36
C VAL A 299 -6.17 3.60 -11.07
N GLY A 300 -7.36 3.07 -11.26
CA GLY A 300 -7.62 1.85 -12.02
C GLY A 300 -8.55 2.11 -13.20
N VAL A 301 -8.24 1.49 -14.34
CA VAL A 301 -9.14 1.43 -15.49
C VAL A 301 -9.56 -0.03 -15.67
N LYS A 302 -10.85 -0.31 -15.52
CA LYS A 302 -11.40 -1.65 -15.73
C LYS A 302 -11.52 -1.94 -17.20
N ALA A 303 -10.92 -3.03 -17.64
CA ALA A 303 -10.96 -3.48 -19.01
C ALA A 303 -12.13 -4.46 -19.24
N VAL A 304 -12.73 -4.41 -20.43
CA VAL A 304 -13.66 -5.42 -20.96
C VAL A 304 -12.88 -6.56 -21.60
N VAL A 305 -11.82 -6.23 -22.31
CA VAL A 305 -10.83 -7.17 -22.86
C VAL A 305 -9.87 -7.67 -21.75
N PRO A 306 -9.08 -8.74 -21.96
CA PRO A 306 -8.11 -9.15 -20.96
C PRO A 306 -7.14 -8.02 -20.61
N SER A 307 -7.07 -7.63 -19.32
CA SER A 307 -6.23 -6.51 -18.86
C SER A 307 -4.74 -6.71 -19.18
N GLY A 308 -4.29 -7.97 -19.22
CA GLY A 308 -2.92 -8.32 -19.62
C GLY A 308 -2.56 -7.90 -21.04
N ASP A 309 -3.50 -8.00 -21.99
CA ASP A 309 -3.30 -7.59 -23.36
C ASP A 309 -3.17 -6.06 -23.46
N LEU A 310 -3.99 -5.33 -22.68
CA LEU A 310 -3.92 -3.87 -22.60
C LEU A 310 -2.60 -3.41 -21.97
N VAL A 311 -2.16 -4.03 -20.86
CA VAL A 311 -0.84 -3.75 -20.24
C VAL A 311 0.30 -4.00 -21.21
N ASN A 312 0.25 -5.11 -21.98
CA ASN A 312 1.28 -5.41 -22.98
C ASN A 312 1.31 -4.37 -24.11
N ALA A 313 0.13 -3.99 -24.62
CA ALA A 313 0.02 -2.99 -25.69
C ALA A 313 0.51 -1.60 -25.22
N LEU A 314 0.17 -1.18 -24.01
CA LEU A 314 0.67 0.08 -23.43
C LEU A 314 2.20 0.05 -23.25
N ARG A 315 2.75 -1.09 -22.83
CA ARG A 315 4.20 -1.25 -22.70
C ARG A 315 4.91 -1.14 -24.06
N ASP A 316 4.33 -1.67 -25.13
CA ASP A 316 4.87 -1.53 -26.49
C ASP A 316 4.91 -0.07 -26.93
N GLU A 317 3.93 0.75 -26.51
CA GLU A 317 3.92 2.21 -26.67
C GLU A 317 4.78 2.95 -25.63
N LYS A 318 5.58 2.26 -24.81
CA LYS A 318 6.48 2.83 -23.79
C LYS A 318 5.77 3.46 -22.61
N LEU A 319 4.55 3.04 -22.30
CA LEU A 319 3.86 3.34 -21.06
C LEU A 319 3.84 2.09 -20.16
N LEU A 320 4.54 2.15 -19.04
CA LEU A 320 4.53 1.10 -18.04
C LEU A 320 3.30 1.25 -17.14
N THR A 321 2.45 0.24 -17.15
CA THR A 321 1.28 0.08 -16.28
C THR A 321 1.30 -1.31 -15.68
N VAL A 322 0.47 -1.59 -14.67
CA VAL A 322 0.43 -2.90 -14.01
C VAL A 322 -1.01 -3.38 -13.82
N GLY A 323 -1.25 -4.67 -14.10
CA GLY A 323 -2.54 -5.29 -13.86
C GLY A 323 -2.87 -5.42 -12.37
N ALA A 324 -4.15 -5.57 -12.08
CA ALA A 324 -4.69 -5.89 -10.76
C ALA A 324 -5.84 -6.90 -10.90
N GLY A 325 -6.41 -7.31 -9.78
CA GLY A 325 -7.64 -8.08 -9.75
C GLY A 325 -8.78 -7.40 -10.48
N ASP A 326 -9.90 -8.11 -10.65
CA ASP A 326 -11.12 -7.59 -11.31
C ASP A 326 -10.87 -7.00 -12.72
N ASN A 327 -9.90 -7.57 -13.45
CA ASN A 327 -9.53 -7.18 -14.82
C ASN A 327 -9.15 -5.69 -14.97
N VAL A 328 -8.47 -5.12 -13.98
CA VAL A 328 -8.10 -3.70 -13.92
C VAL A 328 -6.66 -3.49 -14.35
N VAL A 329 -6.41 -2.41 -15.09
CA VAL A 329 -5.08 -1.83 -15.34
C VAL A 329 -4.88 -0.64 -14.42
N ARG A 330 -3.81 -0.66 -13.63
CA ARG A 330 -3.48 0.44 -12.70
C ARG A 330 -2.55 1.46 -13.34
N PHE A 331 -2.89 2.72 -13.11
CA PHE A 331 -2.09 3.90 -13.40
C PHE A 331 -1.60 4.48 -12.07
N LEU A 332 -0.35 4.18 -11.72
CA LEU A 332 0.29 4.57 -10.47
C LEU A 332 1.40 5.58 -10.75
N ALA A 333 1.03 6.73 -11.31
CA ALA A 333 1.99 7.79 -11.64
C ALA A 333 2.80 8.22 -10.41
N PRO A 334 4.06 8.67 -10.55
CA PRO A 334 4.75 9.38 -9.50
C PRO A 334 3.93 10.58 -9.01
N LEU A 335 4.02 10.93 -7.73
CA LEU A 335 3.23 12.04 -7.15
C LEU A 335 3.68 13.41 -7.67
N ILE A 336 4.83 13.48 -8.32
CA ILE A 336 5.40 14.67 -8.97
C ILE A 336 5.07 14.73 -10.47
N VAL A 337 4.21 13.85 -10.98
CA VAL A 337 3.78 13.82 -12.38
C VAL A 337 3.22 15.18 -12.79
N ASN A 338 3.54 15.66 -14.00
CA ASN A 338 3.03 16.91 -14.52
C ASN A 338 1.89 16.72 -15.55
N GLU A 339 1.25 17.81 -15.96
CA GLU A 339 0.12 17.81 -16.88
C GLU A 339 0.47 17.17 -18.23
N ALA A 340 1.65 17.48 -18.79
CA ALA A 340 2.09 16.94 -20.07
C ALA A 340 2.29 15.42 -20.03
N GLU A 341 2.83 14.90 -18.93
CA GLU A 341 3.01 13.46 -18.72
C GLU A 341 1.66 12.74 -18.54
N VAL A 342 0.70 13.37 -17.85
CA VAL A 342 -0.67 12.86 -17.76
C VAL A 342 -1.31 12.83 -19.15
N GLU A 343 -1.21 13.91 -19.94
CA GLU A 343 -1.76 13.96 -21.29
C GLU A 343 -1.14 12.91 -22.20
N GLN A 344 0.17 12.77 -22.17
CA GLN A 344 0.89 11.76 -22.94
C GLN A 344 0.44 10.34 -22.58
N SER A 345 0.27 10.05 -21.29
CA SER A 345 -0.18 8.71 -20.85
C SER A 345 -1.59 8.36 -21.34
N VAL A 346 -2.48 9.35 -21.32
CA VAL A 346 -3.86 9.17 -21.80
C VAL A 346 -3.90 9.05 -23.32
N GLN A 347 -3.09 9.82 -24.03
CA GLN A 347 -2.96 9.69 -25.50
C GLN A 347 -2.49 8.27 -25.87
N MET A 348 -1.48 7.72 -25.18
CA MET A 348 -1.02 6.35 -25.42
C MET A 348 -2.13 5.31 -25.17
N LEU A 349 -2.95 5.49 -24.12
CA LEU A 349 -4.11 4.64 -23.89
C LEU A 349 -5.14 4.77 -25.03
N ASP A 350 -5.44 5.98 -25.47
CA ASP A 350 -6.37 6.26 -26.57
C ASP A 350 -5.92 5.55 -27.85
N GLU A 351 -4.64 5.68 -28.22
CA GLU A 351 -4.05 5.03 -29.39
C GLU A 351 -4.12 3.49 -29.32
N VAL A 352 -3.86 2.92 -28.14
CA VAL A 352 -3.92 1.47 -27.93
C VAL A 352 -5.34 0.94 -28.06
N THR A 353 -6.34 1.67 -27.55
CA THR A 353 -7.75 1.25 -27.59
C THR A 353 -8.37 1.29 -28.98
N THR A 354 -7.78 2.03 -29.94
CA THR A 354 -8.23 2.03 -31.34
C THR A 354 -7.78 0.82 -32.15
N ARG A 355 -6.85 0.01 -31.60
CA ARG A 355 -6.24 -1.14 -32.31
C ARG A 355 -6.84 -2.46 -31.87
N PRO A 356 -6.84 -3.51 -32.72
CA PRO A 356 -7.17 -4.85 -32.29
C PRO A 356 -6.18 -5.32 -31.20
N LEU A 357 -6.64 -5.51 -29.97
CA LEU A 357 -5.88 -6.08 -28.87
C LEU A 357 -5.85 -7.61 -29.02
N GLY A 358 -4.71 -8.26 -28.77
CA GLY A 358 -4.60 -9.72 -28.79
C GLY A 358 -3.61 -10.32 -29.79
N ARG A 359 -2.88 -9.51 -30.57
CA ARG A 359 -1.70 -10.00 -31.32
C ARG A 359 -0.43 -9.43 -30.70
N SER A 360 0.04 -10.07 -29.62
CA SER A 360 1.40 -9.80 -29.12
C SER A 360 2.40 -10.11 -30.23
N ARG A 361 3.29 -9.18 -30.57
CA ARG A 361 4.49 -9.49 -31.34
C ARG A 361 5.24 -10.60 -30.62
N PRO A 362 5.77 -11.61 -31.32
CA PRO A 362 6.54 -12.68 -30.70
C PRO A 362 7.67 -12.05 -29.87
N ARG A 363 7.75 -12.43 -28.59
CA ARG A 363 8.84 -12.00 -27.71
C ARG A 363 10.15 -12.47 -28.31
N HIS A 364 11.06 -11.55 -28.65
CA HIS A 364 12.46 -11.93 -28.79
C HIS A 364 12.88 -12.50 -27.43
N SER A 365 13.27 -13.78 -27.43
CA SER A 365 13.75 -14.48 -26.27
C SER A 365 15.03 -13.80 -25.79
N SER A 366 14.91 -12.88 -24.83
CA SER A 366 16.07 -12.46 -24.04
C SER A 366 16.49 -13.62 -23.16
N ALA A 367 17.79 -13.80 -23.02
CA ALA A 367 18.43 -14.85 -22.23
C ALA A 367 17.71 -15.10 -20.90
N LYS A 368 17.49 -16.39 -20.58
CA LYS A 368 16.96 -16.83 -19.28
C LYS A 368 17.86 -16.29 -18.18
N ALA A 369 17.49 -15.17 -17.59
CA ALA A 369 18.10 -14.76 -16.32
C ALA A 369 17.65 -15.77 -15.26
N CYS A 370 18.61 -16.43 -14.65
CA CYS A 370 18.37 -17.43 -13.59
C CYS A 370 18.05 -16.70 -12.28
N THR A 371 16.94 -15.96 -12.25
CA THR A 371 16.39 -15.38 -11.02
C THR A 371 14.96 -15.87 -10.84
N LEU A 372 14.65 -16.38 -9.65
CA LEU A 372 13.30 -16.79 -9.24
C LEU A 372 12.25 -15.65 -9.40
N ALA A 373 12.68 -14.40 -9.58
CA ALA A 373 11.82 -13.24 -9.70
C ALA A 373 11.10 -13.10 -11.07
N GLY A 374 11.47 -13.84 -12.08
CA GLY A 374 10.90 -13.72 -13.44
C GLY A 374 9.58 -14.47 -13.66
N SER A 375 9.10 -15.22 -12.68
CA SER A 375 7.92 -16.09 -12.77
C SER A 375 6.87 -15.83 -11.65
N LEU A 376 7.08 -14.78 -10.87
CA LEU A 376 6.16 -14.38 -9.80
C LEU A 376 5.29 -13.18 -10.31
#